data_54d57b5d8140deb71e0056d5e74f9277
#
_entry.id   54d57b5d8140deb71e0056d5e74f9277
#
_cell.length_a   1.000
_cell.length_b   1.000
_cell.length_c   1.000
_cell.angle_alpha   90.00
_cell.angle_beta   90.00
_cell.angle_gamma   90.00
#
_symmetry.space_group_name_H-M   'P 1'
#
loop_
_entity.id
_entity.type
_entity.pdbx_description
1 polymer ?
#
loop_
_entity_poly.entity_id
_entity_poly.type
_entity_poly.pdbx_seq_one_letter_code
_entity_poly.pdbx_strand_id
1 'polypeptide(L)'
;RGVVLFCGPYDPTRMDFDSPYGGFMRTVIWSYLGTRDPADPRVADMSLLPHLTSAFPPTFISVGNADPLAPQSYALAEALEAKGVEVDTLFFPPRHEPQLGHEYQLLLSTRDGRLSFERFVAFLAAHSAAPAPAEADAGWRAVRRSPA
;
A
#
# COMPACT_ATOMS: atom_id res chain seq x y z
N ARG A 1 9.33 10.57 -0.71
CA ARG A 1 8.35 9.91 0.18
C ARG A 1 7.56 8.92 -0.66
N GLY A 2 7.30 7.69 -0.16
CA GLY A 2 6.53 6.66 -0.85
C GLY A 2 5.64 5.88 0.12
N VAL A 3 4.72 5.09 -0.41
CA VAL A 3 3.82 4.22 0.34
C VAL A 3 4.02 2.78 -0.13
N VAL A 4 4.04 1.83 0.81
CA VAL A 4 4.07 0.39 0.54
C VAL A 4 2.75 -0.21 1.01
N LEU A 5 2.05 -0.89 0.12
CA LEU A 5 0.73 -1.44 0.35
C LEU A 5 0.72 -2.95 0.05
N PHE A 6 0.31 -3.74 1.03
CA PHE A 6 0.18 -5.19 0.90
C PHE A 6 -1.27 -5.62 1.10
N CYS A 7 -1.85 -6.26 0.10
CA CYS A 7 -3.11 -7.01 0.16
C CYS A 7 -4.22 -6.38 1.04
N GLY A 8 -4.35 -5.07 1.07
CA GLY A 8 -5.32 -4.37 1.92
C GLY A 8 -6.75 -4.33 1.34
N PRO A 9 -7.75 -4.05 2.20
CA PRO A 9 -9.13 -3.83 1.79
C PRO A 9 -9.34 -2.37 1.35
N TYR A 10 -8.86 -2.02 0.15
CA TYR A 10 -8.87 -0.64 -0.37
C TYR A 10 -10.23 -0.19 -0.89
N ASP A 11 -11.08 -1.13 -1.27
CA ASP A 11 -12.44 -0.90 -1.73
C ASP A 11 -13.36 -2.03 -1.23
N PRO A 12 -13.92 -1.90 -0.04
CA PRO A 12 -14.79 -2.93 0.54
C PRO A 12 -16.02 -3.27 -0.31
N THR A 13 -16.43 -2.40 -1.23
CA THR A 13 -17.55 -2.68 -2.15
C THR A 13 -17.22 -3.80 -3.15
N ARG A 14 -15.94 -4.14 -3.32
CA ARG A 14 -15.45 -5.21 -4.18
C ARG A 14 -15.19 -6.52 -3.44
N MET A 15 -15.53 -6.59 -2.16
CA MET A 15 -15.41 -7.85 -1.39
C MET A 15 -16.46 -8.85 -1.84
N ASP A 16 -16.05 -10.10 -2.04
CA ASP A 16 -16.96 -11.22 -2.27
C ASP A 16 -17.47 -11.76 -0.93
N PHE A 17 -18.61 -11.22 -0.49
CA PHE A 17 -19.24 -11.62 0.76
C PHE A 17 -19.91 -12.99 0.70
N ASP A 18 -20.02 -13.61 -0.46
CA ASP A 18 -20.60 -14.95 -0.66
C ASP A 18 -19.50 -16.04 -0.74
N SER A 19 -18.23 -15.61 -0.76
CA SER A 19 -17.09 -16.52 -0.69
C SER A 19 -16.97 -17.23 0.66
N PRO A 20 -16.14 -18.29 0.79
CA PRO A 20 -15.84 -18.92 2.08
C PRO A 20 -15.33 -17.94 3.15
N TYR A 21 -14.78 -16.80 2.75
CA TYR A 21 -14.30 -15.73 3.63
C TYR A 21 -15.39 -14.69 3.97
N GLY A 22 -16.59 -14.79 3.39
CA GLY A 22 -17.65 -13.78 3.54
C GLY A 22 -18.04 -13.54 4.99
N GLY A 23 -18.08 -14.56 5.83
CA GLY A 23 -18.37 -14.44 7.26
C GLY A 23 -17.31 -13.62 8.00
N PHE A 24 -16.04 -13.83 7.67
CA PHE A 24 -14.91 -13.05 8.20
C PHE A 24 -15.01 -11.59 7.73
N MET A 25 -15.23 -11.35 6.44
CA MET A 25 -15.34 -10.01 5.88
C MET A 25 -16.51 -9.22 6.50
N ARG A 26 -17.67 -9.87 6.75
CA ARG A 26 -18.78 -9.26 7.49
C ARG A 26 -18.40 -8.91 8.93
N THR A 27 -17.52 -9.68 9.55
CA THR A 27 -17.00 -9.35 10.87
C THR A 27 -16.04 -8.18 10.83
N VAL A 28 -15.23 -8.07 9.78
CA VAL A 28 -14.34 -6.91 9.57
C VAL A 28 -15.17 -5.63 9.44
N ILE A 29 -16.13 -5.57 8.52
CA ILE A 29 -16.98 -4.37 8.38
C ILE A 29 -17.75 -4.05 9.67
N TRP A 30 -18.22 -5.07 10.39
CA TRP A 30 -18.88 -4.86 11.67
C TRP A 30 -17.94 -4.21 12.71
N SER A 31 -16.68 -4.59 12.72
CA SER A 31 -15.68 -4.03 13.66
C SER A 31 -15.44 -2.53 13.46
N TYR A 32 -15.54 -2.06 12.20
CA TYR A 32 -15.34 -0.66 11.86
C TYR A 32 -16.63 0.17 11.86
N LEU A 33 -17.73 -0.43 11.41
CA LEU A 33 -18.97 0.31 11.11
C LEU A 33 -20.14 -0.05 12.05
N GLY A 34 -20.01 -1.11 12.85
CA GLY A 34 -21.09 -1.62 13.70
C GLY A 34 -22.22 -2.31 12.91
N THR A 35 -22.04 -2.58 11.62
CA THR A 35 -22.99 -3.30 10.75
C THR A 35 -22.34 -4.53 10.13
N ARG A 36 -23.12 -5.57 9.87
CA ARG A 36 -22.72 -6.76 9.10
C ARG A 36 -23.33 -6.77 7.71
N ASP A 37 -24.10 -5.73 7.37
CA ASP A 37 -24.76 -5.61 6.08
C ASP A 37 -23.79 -4.99 5.05
N PRO A 38 -23.41 -5.75 4.00
CA PRO A 38 -22.55 -5.21 2.95
C PRO A 38 -23.20 -4.10 2.12
N ALA A 39 -24.53 -4.00 2.14
CA ALA A 39 -25.29 -2.97 1.44
C ALA A 39 -25.42 -1.66 2.24
N ASP A 40 -24.91 -1.62 3.48
CA ASP A 40 -24.90 -0.39 4.27
C ASP A 40 -24.07 0.69 3.54
N PRO A 41 -24.63 1.89 3.33
CA PRO A 41 -23.94 2.98 2.60
C PRO A 41 -22.55 3.30 3.15
N ARG A 42 -22.33 3.14 4.45
CA ARG A 42 -21.04 3.38 5.10
C ARG A 42 -19.93 2.44 4.60
N VAL A 43 -20.29 1.27 4.02
CA VAL A 43 -19.30 0.37 3.39
C VAL A 43 -18.69 1.03 2.16
N ALA A 44 -19.50 1.73 1.36
CA ALA A 44 -19.00 2.48 0.21
C ALA A 44 -18.11 3.66 0.63
N ASP A 45 -18.41 4.31 1.76
CA ASP A 45 -17.62 5.42 2.30
C ASP A 45 -16.22 5.00 2.76
N MET A 46 -15.99 3.69 2.98
CA MET A 46 -14.65 3.16 3.29
C MET A 46 -13.76 3.01 2.06
N SER A 47 -14.30 3.11 0.84
CA SER A 47 -13.48 2.99 -0.38
C SER A 47 -12.49 4.14 -0.50
N LEU A 48 -11.23 3.80 -0.78
CA LEU A 48 -10.19 4.80 -1.07
C LEU A 48 -10.31 5.37 -2.48
N LEU A 49 -10.86 4.61 -3.41
CA LEU A 49 -10.82 4.92 -4.84
C LEU A 49 -11.40 6.30 -5.21
N PRO A 50 -12.57 6.72 -4.66
CA PRO A 50 -13.15 8.04 -4.94
C PRO A 50 -12.30 9.21 -4.43
N HIS A 51 -11.42 8.96 -3.47
CA HIS A 51 -10.62 9.99 -2.79
C HIS A 51 -9.21 10.13 -3.35
N LEU A 52 -8.82 9.30 -4.32
CA LEU A 52 -7.50 9.34 -4.94
C LEU A 52 -7.32 10.59 -5.79
N THR A 53 -6.17 11.23 -5.63
CA THR A 53 -5.75 12.39 -6.42
C THR A 53 -4.32 12.22 -6.93
N SER A 54 -3.89 13.07 -7.85
CA SER A 54 -2.50 13.10 -8.34
C SER A 54 -1.47 13.48 -7.26
N ALA A 55 -1.93 13.95 -6.09
CA ALA A 55 -1.07 14.25 -4.94
C ALA A 55 -0.78 13.01 -4.08
N PHE A 56 -1.35 11.85 -4.41
CA PHE A 56 -1.03 10.60 -3.72
C PHE A 56 0.46 10.26 -3.97
N PRO A 57 1.21 9.82 -2.95
CA PRO A 57 2.64 9.57 -3.10
C PRO A 57 2.92 8.38 -4.02
N PRO A 58 4.14 8.28 -4.59
CA PRO A 58 4.60 7.08 -5.26
C PRO A 58 4.32 5.83 -4.43
N THR A 59 3.82 4.78 -5.06
CA THR A 59 3.24 3.64 -4.35
C THR A 59 3.78 2.32 -4.87
N PHE A 60 4.25 1.46 -3.95
CA PHE A 60 4.51 0.05 -4.23
C PHE A 60 3.31 -0.78 -3.77
N ILE A 61 2.79 -1.65 -4.64
CA ILE A 61 1.65 -2.53 -4.34
C ILE A 61 2.02 -3.98 -4.61
N SER A 62 1.75 -4.86 -3.64
CA SER A 62 1.94 -6.30 -3.82
C SER A 62 0.78 -7.10 -3.25
N VAL A 63 0.37 -8.15 -3.99
CA VAL A 63 -0.68 -9.08 -3.56
C VAL A 63 -0.42 -10.47 -4.16
N GLY A 64 -0.80 -11.50 -3.43
CA GLY A 64 -0.70 -12.89 -3.89
C GLY A 64 -1.72 -13.20 -4.98
N ASN A 65 -1.36 -14.12 -5.91
CA ASN A 65 -2.24 -14.52 -7.02
C ASN A 65 -3.44 -15.37 -6.57
N ALA A 66 -3.43 -15.89 -5.33
CA ALA A 66 -4.55 -16.62 -4.71
C ALA A 66 -5.13 -15.86 -3.50
N ASP A 67 -4.83 -14.58 -3.36
CA ASP A 67 -5.37 -13.73 -2.31
C ASP A 67 -6.81 -13.29 -2.65
N PRO A 68 -7.80 -13.50 -1.76
CA PRO A 68 -9.18 -13.06 -2.00
C PRO A 68 -9.31 -11.54 -2.14
N LEU A 69 -8.34 -10.75 -1.66
CA LEU A 69 -8.32 -9.29 -1.80
C LEU A 69 -7.55 -8.80 -3.04
N ALA A 70 -7.00 -9.72 -3.88
CA ALA A 70 -6.25 -9.35 -5.07
C ALA A 70 -7.00 -8.38 -6.01
N PRO A 71 -8.33 -8.54 -6.26
CA PRO A 71 -9.06 -7.60 -7.10
C PRO A 71 -9.02 -6.15 -6.61
N GLN A 72 -8.92 -5.92 -5.31
CA GLN A 72 -8.83 -4.58 -4.74
C GLN A 72 -7.47 -3.94 -4.96
N SER A 73 -6.40 -4.73 -4.87
CA SER A 73 -5.03 -4.27 -5.17
C SER A 73 -4.87 -3.89 -6.63
N TYR A 74 -5.45 -4.66 -7.55
CA TYR A 74 -5.44 -4.35 -8.99
C TYR A 74 -6.21 -3.06 -9.28
N ALA A 75 -7.43 -2.92 -8.73
CA ALA A 75 -8.24 -1.74 -8.90
C ALA A 75 -7.57 -0.47 -8.34
N LEU A 76 -6.87 -0.60 -7.20
CA LEU A 76 -6.14 0.52 -6.62
C LEU A 76 -4.96 0.94 -7.51
N ALA A 77 -4.19 -0.01 -8.02
CA ALA A 77 -3.08 0.27 -8.93
C ALA A 77 -3.56 1.03 -10.18
N GLU A 78 -4.58 0.50 -10.86
CA GLU A 78 -5.20 1.13 -12.03
C GLU A 78 -5.72 2.54 -11.73
N ALA A 79 -6.39 2.73 -10.58
CA ALA A 79 -6.93 4.02 -10.20
C ALA A 79 -5.83 5.06 -9.89
N LEU A 80 -4.72 4.65 -9.28
CA LEU A 80 -3.56 5.52 -9.03
C LEU A 80 -2.85 5.91 -10.33
N GLU A 81 -2.61 4.94 -11.22
CA GLU A 81 -2.02 5.17 -12.54
C GLU A 81 -2.87 6.14 -13.38
N ALA A 82 -4.19 5.99 -13.34
CA ALA A 82 -5.13 6.90 -14.01
C ALA A 82 -5.08 8.35 -13.48
N LYS A 83 -4.56 8.54 -12.24
CA LYS A 83 -4.30 9.86 -11.66
C LYS A 83 -2.88 10.39 -11.93
N GLY A 84 -2.07 9.63 -12.67
CA GLY A 84 -0.67 9.98 -12.95
C GLY A 84 0.27 9.76 -11.76
N VAL A 85 -0.14 8.96 -10.76
CA VAL A 85 0.72 8.56 -9.65
C VAL A 85 1.70 7.49 -10.13
N GLU A 86 2.95 7.57 -9.71
CA GLU A 86 3.94 6.52 -9.93
C GLU A 86 3.57 5.27 -9.11
N VAL A 87 3.37 4.14 -9.79
CA VAL A 87 3.01 2.87 -9.18
C VAL A 87 4.00 1.78 -9.59
N ASP A 88 4.65 1.17 -8.60
CA ASP A 88 5.44 -0.05 -8.78
C ASP A 88 4.65 -1.25 -8.24
N THR A 89 4.44 -2.26 -9.07
CA THR A 89 3.64 -3.42 -8.69
C THR A 89 4.45 -4.71 -8.68
N LEU A 90 4.15 -5.57 -7.71
CA LEU A 90 4.57 -6.97 -7.71
C LEU A 90 3.33 -7.86 -7.70
N PHE A 91 2.80 -8.08 -8.90
CA PHE A 91 1.67 -8.98 -9.14
C PHE A 91 2.16 -10.23 -9.87
N PHE A 92 1.71 -11.38 -9.40
CA PHE A 92 2.07 -12.66 -10.00
C PHE A 92 1.01 -13.10 -11.01
N PRO A 93 1.41 -13.81 -12.08
CA PRO A 93 0.44 -14.38 -13.02
C PRO A 93 -0.57 -15.29 -12.30
N PRO A 94 -1.81 -15.41 -12.80
CA PRO A 94 -2.82 -16.29 -12.16
C PRO A 94 -2.41 -17.75 -11.99
N ARG A 95 -1.48 -18.23 -12.84
CA ARG A 95 -0.95 -19.61 -12.82
C ARG A 95 0.41 -19.72 -12.12
N HIS A 96 0.82 -18.69 -11.38
CA HIS A 96 2.06 -18.77 -10.62
C HIS A 96 2.01 -19.87 -9.55
N GLU A 97 3.08 -20.64 -9.45
CA GLU A 97 3.24 -21.69 -8.44
C GLU A 97 4.52 -21.47 -7.60
N PRO A 98 4.45 -21.69 -6.29
CA PRO A 98 3.24 -22.03 -5.51
C PRO A 98 2.23 -20.89 -5.53
N GLN A 99 0.93 -21.22 -5.33
CA GLN A 99 -0.07 -20.18 -5.16
C GLN A 99 0.20 -19.36 -3.90
N LEU A 100 0.15 -18.05 -4.04
CA LEU A 100 0.46 -17.08 -2.99
C LEU A 100 -0.84 -16.54 -2.39
N GLY A 101 -1.08 -16.89 -1.14
CA GLY A 101 -2.25 -16.43 -0.39
C GLY A 101 -2.06 -15.04 0.22
N HIS A 102 -2.96 -14.69 1.13
CA HIS A 102 -2.92 -13.44 1.87
C HIS A 102 -1.63 -13.31 2.68
N GLU A 103 -1.03 -12.12 2.64
CA GLU A 103 0.21 -11.78 3.37
C GLU A 103 1.44 -12.65 3.02
N TYR A 104 1.50 -13.26 1.82
CA TYR A 104 2.68 -14.04 1.40
C TYR A 104 3.99 -13.26 1.56
N GLN A 105 3.94 -11.93 1.52
CA GLN A 105 5.05 -11.00 1.64
C GLN A 105 5.80 -11.15 2.97
N LEU A 106 5.12 -11.66 4.01
CA LEU A 106 5.68 -11.89 5.35
C LEU A 106 6.40 -13.23 5.46
N LEU A 107 6.26 -14.12 4.47
CA LEU A 107 6.87 -15.44 4.46
C LEU A 107 8.31 -15.40 3.93
N LEU A 108 9.21 -14.75 4.65
CA LEU A 108 10.61 -14.56 4.24
C LEU A 108 11.41 -15.85 4.08
N SER A 109 10.90 -16.99 4.53
CA SER A 109 11.46 -18.31 4.26
C SER A 109 11.24 -18.78 2.82
N THR A 110 10.28 -18.19 2.10
CA THR A 110 9.97 -18.50 0.71
C THR A 110 10.75 -17.61 -0.27
N ARG A 111 10.88 -18.08 -1.52
CA ARG A 111 11.49 -17.29 -2.59
C ARG A 111 10.69 -16.01 -2.87
N ASP A 112 9.37 -16.14 -2.98
CA ASP A 112 8.49 -15.04 -3.39
C ASP A 112 8.32 -14.00 -2.28
N GLY A 113 8.31 -14.43 -1.01
CA GLY A 113 8.35 -13.52 0.13
C GLY A 113 9.65 -12.71 0.17
N ARG A 114 10.81 -13.34 -0.09
CA ARG A 114 12.08 -12.62 -0.21
C ARG A 114 12.11 -11.66 -1.39
N LEU A 115 11.60 -12.07 -2.54
CA LEU A 115 11.48 -11.19 -3.70
C LEU A 115 10.64 -9.95 -3.38
N SER A 116 9.51 -10.14 -2.70
CA SER A 116 8.67 -9.01 -2.26
C SER A 116 9.44 -8.09 -1.32
N PHE A 117 10.15 -8.66 -0.35
CA PHE A 117 10.98 -7.90 0.58
C PHE A 117 12.04 -7.06 -0.14
N GLU A 118 12.81 -7.66 -1.05
CA GLU A 118 13.84 -6.98 -1.83
C GLU A 118 13.25 -5.83 -2.67
N ARG A 119 12.10 -6.08 -3.33
CA ARG A 119 11.44 -5.09 -4.18
C ARG A 119 10.95 -3.88 -3.36
N PHE A 120 10.23 -4.09 -2.25
CA PHE A 120 9.73 -2.97 -1.48
C PHE A 120 10.84 -2.20 -0.76
N VAL A 121 11.93 -2.88 -0.33
CA VAL A 121 13.10 -2.19 0.25
C VAL A 121 13.79 -1.33 -0.79
N ALA A 122 13.96 -1.82 -2.02
CA ALA A 122 14.50 -1.03 -3.13
C ALA A 122 13.63 0.19 -3.44
N PHE A 123 12.30 0.00 -3.49
CA PHE A 123 11.34 1.09 -3.64
C PHE A 123 11.47 2.14 -2.52
N LEU A 124 11.51 1.70 -1.26
CA LEU A 124 11.68 2.62 -0.12
C LEU A 124 13.01 3.38 -0.21
N ALA A 125 14.10 2.71 -0.59
CA ALA A 125 15.40 3.36 -0.75
C ALA A 125 15.36 4.46 -1.83
N ALA A 126 14.72 4.19 -2.97
CA ALA A 126 14.55 5.17 -4.05
C ALA A 126 13.72 6.40 -3.63
N HIS A 127 12.71 6.22 -2.75
CA HIS A 127 11.79 7.27 -2.34
C HIS A 127 12.08 7.86 -0.95
N SER A 128 13.13 7.39 -0.26
CA SER A 128 13.54 7.86 1.08
C SER A 128 14.74 8.81 1.06
N ALA A 129 15.26 9.16 -0.12
CA ALA A 129 16.34 10.13 -0.20
C ALA A 129 15.92 11.40 0.57
N ALA A 130 16.66 11.73 1.62
CA ALA A 130 16.48 13.01 2.30
C ALA A 130 16.60 14.11 1.24
N PRO A 131 15.77 15.17 1.28
CA PRO A 131 16.05 16.35 0.48
C PRO A 131 17.50 16.75 0.77
N ALA A 132 18.27 17.05 -0.28
CA ALA A 132 19.61 17.57 -0.11
C ALA A 132 19.55 18.64 0.99
N PRO A 133 20.47 18.64 1.98
CA PRO A 133 20.44 19.66 3.01
C PRO A 133 20.39 21.00 2.29
N ALA A 134 19.35 21.78 2.56
CA ALA A 134 19.29 23.17 2.12
C ALA A 134 20.67 23.73 2.50
N GLU A 135 21.38 24.33 1.53
CA GLU A 135 22.71 24.89 1.77
C GLU A 135 22.65 25.61 3.11
N ALA A 136 23.39 25.09 4.08
CA ALA A 136 23.40 25.66 5.42
C ALA A 136 23.81 27.11 5.20
N ASP A 137 22.87 28.02 5.44
CA ASP A 137 23.07 29.44 5.35
C ASP A 137 24.38 29.77 6.07
N ALA A 138 25.38 30.23 5.32
CA ALA A 138 26.74 30.50 5.76
C ALA A 138 26.77 31.70 6.74
N GLY A 139 25.73 31.86 7.57
CA GLY A 139 25.49 32.91 8.52
C GLY A 139 26.03 32.73 9.94
N TRP A 140 26.61 31.61 10.28
CA TRP A 140 27.28 31.45 11.58
C TRP A 140 28.64 32.14 11.56
N ARG A 141 28.66 33.47 11.64
CA ARG A 141 29.88 34.22 11.99
C ARG A 141 30.20 33.90 13.45
N ALA A 142 31.30 33.19 13.66
CA ALA A 142 31.89 33.02 14.98
C ALA A 142 32.15 34.40 15.58
N VAL A 143 31.44 34.73 16.65
CA VAL A 143 31.76 35.90 17.49
C VAL A 143 33.11 35.63 18.12
N ARG A 144 34.18 36.23 17.59
CA ARG A 144 35.52 36.23 18.22
C ARG A 144 35.39 37.04 19.50
N ARG A 145 35.52 36.37 20.66
CA ARG A 145 35.80 37.06 21.92
C ARG A 145 37.19 37.62 21.83
N SER A 146 37.35 38.94 21.89
CA SER A 146 38.63 39.59 22.12
C SER A 146 39.10 39.27 23.56
N PRO A 147 40.38 38.90 23.75
CA PRO A 147 40.93 38.80 25.10
C PRO A 147 41.17 40.19 25.68
N ALA A 148 40.89 40.33 26.98
CA ALA A 148 41.16 41.53 27.78
C ALA A 148 42.65 41.62 28.10
#